data_0e26ec52de01ca609e8312b78828b5c6
#
_entry.id   0e26ec52de01ca609e8312b78828b5c6
#
_cell.length_a   1.000
_cell.length_b   1.000
_cell.length_c   1.000
_cell.angle_alpha   90.00
_cell.angle_beta   90.00
_cell.angle_gamma   90.00
#
_symmetry.space_group_name_H-M   'P 1'
#
loop_
_entity.id
_entity.type
_entity.pdbx_description
1 polymer ?
#
loop_
_entity_poly.entity_id
_entity_poly.type
_entity_poly.pdbx_seq_one_letter_code
_entity_poly.pdbx_strand_id
1 'polypeptide(L)'
;FLRREDVLTSSFLVTIVIGGDDDMEIEFDILDLLQKLHTPIGDQVMCTITKLGNAGAIWIMLTLILLLIPKTRRCGAVLTVALIINTILCNGIIKPFVARPRPCDVNMAIQLLIPRPSDWSFPSGHTSAAFASASALFFHAYSSIGVAVSESRTAAKKVWKPVLLLALLIAFSRLYLYVHYPTDVLGGMLLGCLAGYAGCRGMSLCMERTPC
;
A
#
# COMPACT_ATOMS: atom_id res chain seq x y z
N PHE A 1 23.85 -18.88 2.29
CA PHE A 1 24.39 -19.01 3.65
C PHE A 1 24.46 -17.61 4.26
N LEU A 2 23.37 -17.16 4.90
CA LEU A 2 23.36 -15.92 5.69
C LEU A 2 24.18 -16.17 6.96
N ARG A 3 25.10 -15.25 7.30
CA ARG A 3 25.88 -15.36 8.54
C ARG A 3 24.97 -15.19 9.76
N ARG A 4 25.35 -15.81 10.88
CA ARG A 4 24.64 -15.73 12.17
C ARG A 4 24.42 -14.27 12.63
N GLU A 5 25.32 -13.37 12.25
CA GLU A 5 25.25 -11.94 12.56
C GLU A 5 24.14 -11.21 11.77
N ASP A 6 23.88 -11.62 10.52
CA ASP A 6 22.81 -11.03 9.70
C ASP A 6 21.42 -11.38 10.25
N VAL A 7 21.28 -12.57 10.85
CA VAL A 7 20.03 -13.01 11.48
C VAL A 7 19.77 -12.26 12.79
N LEU A 8 20.82 -12.01 13.59
CA LEU A 8 20.69 -11.28 14.87
C LEU A 8 20.38 -9.79 14.64
N THR A 9 20.99 -9.17 13.63
CA THR A 9 20.73 -7.76 13.29
C THR A 9 19.34 -7.59 12.70
N SER A 10 18.90 -8.51 11.86
CA SER A 10 17.52 -8.56 11.33
C SER A 10 16.51 -8.76 12.46
N SER A 11 16.77 -9.66 13.40
CA SER A 11 15.90 -9.91 14.55
C SER A 11 15.78 -8.69 15.46
N PHE A 12 16.88 -7.99 15.75
CA PHE A 12 16.88 -6.78 16.58
C PHE A 12 16.14 -5.61 15.93
N LEU A 13 16.30 -5.39 14.63
CA LEU A 13 15.56 -4.38 13.87
C LEU A 13 14.08 -4.75 13.73
N VAL A 14 13.78 -6.02 13.58
CA VAL A 14 12.41 -6.56 13.60
C VAL A 14 11.74 -6.24 14.93
N THR A 15 12.41 -6.47 16.06
CA THR A 15 11.88 -6.15 17.40
C THR A 15 11.67 -4.64 17.59
N ILE A 16 12.58 -3.78 17.09
CA ILE A 16 12.40 -2.30 17.18
C ILE A 16 11.26 -1.79 16.31
N VAL A 17 11.07 -2.37 15.12
CA VAL A 17 10.06 -1.89 14.14
C VAL A 17 8.69 -2.53 14.34
N ILE A 18 8.63 -3.73 14.94
CA ILE A 18 7.43 -4.58 14.96
C ILE A 18 6.94 -4.85 16.39
N GLY A 19 7.69 -4.45 17.42
CA GLY A 19 7.34 -4.70 18.82
C GLY A 19 7.90 -6.03 19.38
N GLY A 20 7.73 -6.23 20.70
CA GLY A 20 8.13 -7.42 21.43
C GLY A 20 7.14 -8.59 21.26
N ASP A 21 7.38 -9.68 22.03
CA ASP A 21 6.53 -10.88 22.01
C ASP A 21 5.09 -10.57 22.40
N ASP A 22 4.86 -9.67 23.36
CA ASP A 22 3.52 -9.22 23.80
C ASP A 22 2.75 -8.50 22.66
N ASP A 23 3.45 -7.69 21.84
CA ASP A 23 2.83 -6.99 20.71
C ASP A 23 2.42 -7.97 19.61
N MET A 24 3.18 -9.03 19.39
CA MET A 24 2.84 -10.08 18.43
C MET A 24 1.60 -10.86 18.87
N GLU A 25 1.41 -11.12 20.16
CA GLU A 25 0.23 -11.80 20.69
C GLU A 25 -1.03 -10.96 20.43
N ILE A 26 -0.98 -9.67 20.68
CA ILE A 26 -2.10 -8.73 20.38
C ILE A 26 -2.43 -8.74 18.87
N GLU A 27 -1.43 -8.79 17.99
CA GLU A 27 -1.68 -8.83 16.55
C GLU A 27 -2.39 -10.12 16.12
N PHE A 28 -2.02 -11.28 16.70
CA PHE A 28 -2.71 -12.54 16.46
C PHE A 28 -4.14 -12.52 17.01
N ASP A 29 -4.35 -11.96 18.19
CA ASP A 29 -5.70 -11.82 18.79
C ASP A 29 -6.64 -11.02 17.89
N ILE A 30 -6.13 -9.91 17.30
CA ILE A 30 -6.89 -9.11 16.33
C ILE A 30 -7.21 -9.94 15.08
N LEU A 31 -6.25 -10.68 14.54
CA LEU A 31 -6.46 -11.51 13.36
C LEU A 31 -7.46 -12.65 13.64
N ASP A 32 -7.35 -13.30 14.78
CA ASP A 32 -8.24 -14.39 15.20
C ASP A 32 -9.66 -13.88 15.47
N LEU A 33 -9.80 -12.65 15.99
CA LEU A 33 -11.10 -12.00 16.10
C LEU A 33 -11.72 -11.78 14.72
N LEU A 34 -10.94 -11.36 13.73
CA LEU A 34 -11.41 -11.16 12.35
C LEU A 34 -11.81 -12.48 11.69
N GLN A 35 -11.17 -13.61 12.03
CA GLN A 35 -11.59 -14.93 11.53
C GLN A 35 -13.02 -15.30 11.97
N LYS A 36 -13.47 -14.82 13.13
CA LYS A 36 -14.85 -15.05 13.61
C LYS A 36 -15.91 -14.30 12.78
N LEU A 37 -15.50 -13.32 11.98
CA LEU A 37 -16.38 -12.56 11.08
C LEU A 37 -16.54 -13.22 9.70
N HIS A 38 -15.89 -14.36 9.46
CA HIS A 38 -15.96 -15.06 8.19
C HIS A 38 -17.37 -15.55 7.90
N THR A 39 -17.85 -15.26 6.71
CA THR A 39 -19.10 -15.73 6.14
C THR A 39 -18.89 -16.02 4.66
N PRO A 40 -19.64 -16.96 4.04
CA PRO A 40 -19.45 -17.29 2.62
C PRO A 40 -19.51 -16.06 1.69
N ILE A 41 -20.39 -15.11 1.99
CA ILE A 41 -20.53 -13.87 1.23
C ILE A 41 -19.34 -12.92 1.52
N GLY A 42 -19.00 -12.74 2.78
CA GLY A 42 -17.86 -11.92 3.21
C GLY A 42 -16.55 -12.39 2.60
N ASP A 43 -16.30 -13.68 2.61
CA ASP A 43 -15.13 -14.33 2.04
C ASP A 43 -15.01 -14.05 0.53
N GLN A 44 -16.11 -14.22 -0.21
CA GLN A 44 -16.14 -13.94 -1.64
C GLN A 44 -15.89 -12.46 -1.94
N VAL A 45 -16.49 -11.56 -1.17
CA VAL A 45 -16.30 -10.11 -1.29
C VAL A 45 -14.83 -9.74 -1.00
N MET A 46 -14.25 -10.21 0.12
CA MET A 46 -12.87 -9.88 0.49
C MET A 46 -11.85 -10.47 -0.48
N CYS A 47 -12.08 -11.69 -0.97
CA CYS A 47 -11.27 -12.29 -2.03
C CYS A 47 -11.35 -11.49 -3.35
N THR A 48 -12.51 -10.94 -3.68
CA THR A 48 -12.67 -10.12 -4.89
C THR A 48 -11.96 -8.77 -4.74
N ILE A 49 -12.15 -8.10 -3.59
CA ILE A 49 -11.51 -6.82 -3.30
C ILE A 49 -9.98 -6.96 -3.32
N THR A 50 -9.42 -7.98 -2.67
CA THR A 50 -7.97 -8.16 -2.63
C THR A 50 -7.39 -8.43 -4.01
N LYS A 51 -8.09 -9.16 -4.89
CA LYS A 51 -7.65 -9.42 -6.28
C LYS A 51 -7.49 -8.15 -7.09
N LEU A 52 -8.28 -7.09 -6.85
CA LEU A 52 -8.12 -5.80 -7.51
C LEU A 52 -6.74 -5.17 -7.22
N GLY A 53 -6.21 -5.41 -6.03
CA GLY A 53 -4.88 -4.93 -5.62
C GLY A 53 -3.71 -5.80 -6.07
N ASN A 54 -3.94 -6.98 -6.65
CA ASN A 54 -2.88 -7.89 -7.07
C ASN A 54 -1.95 -7.22 -8.09
N ALA A 55 -0.63 -7.31 -7.84
CA ALA A 55 0.40 -6.66 -8.66
C ALA A 55 0.15 -5.15 -8.91
N GLY A 56 -0.68 -4.51 -8.10
CA GLY A 56 -1.06 -3.11 -8.30
C GLY A 56 -1.92 -2.86 -9.55
N ALA A 57 -2.55 -3.89 -10.12
CA ALA A 57 -3.20 -3.84 -11.43
C ALA A 57 -4.23 -2.72 -11.56
N ILE A 58 -5.11 -2.55 -10.57
CA ILE A 58 -6.13 -1.48 -10.60
C ILE A 58 -5.49 -0.08 -10.59
N TRP A 59 -4.38 0.09 -9.87
CA TRP A 59 -3.67 1.37 -9.77
C TRP A 59 -2.91 1.69 -11.06
N ILE A 60 -2.30 0.68 -11.68
CA ILE A 60 -1.66 0.81 -12.99
C ILE A 60 -2.72 1.16 -14.05
N MET A 61 -3.86 0.47 -14.04
CA MET A 61 -4.95 0.76 -14.98
C MET A 61 -5.50 2.19 -14.79
N LEU A 62 -5.75 2.60 -13.55
CA LEU A 62 -6.17 3.97 -13.24
C LEU A 62 -5.14 4.99 -13.74
N THR A 63 -3.86 4.74 -13.50
CA THR A 63 -2.76 5.59 -13.95
C THR A 63 -2.76 5.73 -15.48
N LEU A 64 -2.86 4.63 -16.20
CA LEU A 64 -2.91 4.63 -17.67
C LEU A 64 -4.11 5.40 -18.21
N ILE A 65 -5.30 5.20 -17.64
CA ILE A 65 -6.51 5.96 -18.03
C ILE A 65 -6.27 7.45 -17.84
N LEU A 66 -5.73 7.87 -16.69
CA LEU A 66 -5.45 9.27 -16.40
C LEU A 66 -4.38 9.88 -17.32
N LEU A 67 -3.39 9.10 -17.76
CA LEU A 67 -2.36 9.53 -18.69
C LEU A 67 -2.88 9.67 -20.14
N LEU A 68 -3.78 8.80 -20.56
CA LEU A 68 -4.34 8.81 -21.92
C LEU A 68 -5.27 10.01 -22.15
N ILE A 69 -5.94 10.48 -21.11
CA ILE A 69 -6.86 11.62 -21.21
C ILE A 69 -6.06 12.93 -21.05
N PRO A 70 -5.96 13.81 -22.08
CA PRO A 70 -5.14 15.02 -22.03
C PRO A 70 -5.41 15.92 -20.81
N LYS A 71 -6.66 16.02 -20.40
CA LYS A 71 -7.12 16.84 -19.28
C LYS A 71 -6.66 16.34 -17.91
N THR A 72 -6.32 15.06 -17.78
CA THR A 72 -5.94 14.40 -16.52
C THR A 72 -4.48 13.92 -16.50
N ARG A 73 -3.71 14.13 -17.58
CA ARG A 73 -2.32 13.67 -17.72
C ARG A 73 -1.43 14.01 -16.52
N ARG A 74 -1.55 15.21 -15.98
CA ARG A 74 -0.75 15.63 -14.82
C ARG A 74 -1.08 14.77 -13.58
N CYS A 75 -2.34 14.45 -13.40
CA CYS A 75 -2.80 13.56 -12.34
C CYS A 75 -2.21 12.15 -12.53
N GLY A 76 -2.25 11.61 -13.76
CA GLY A 76 -1.63 10.34 -14.10
C GLY A 76 -0.11 10.33 -13.87
N ALA A 77 0.59 11.41 -14.25
CA ALA A 77 2.03 11.53 -14.05
C ALA A 77 2.41 11.54 -12.54
N VAL A 78 1.66 12.28 -11.71
CA VAL A 78 1.85 12.27 -10.25
C VAL A 78 1.66 10.86 -9.70
N LEU A 79 0.63 10.17 -10.15
CA LEU A 79 0.34 8.79 -9.72
C LEU A 79 1.44 7.81 -10.15
N THR A 80 1.97 7.96 -11.38
CA THR A 80 3.10 7.16 -11.87
C THR A 80 4.31 7.31 -10.96
N VAL A 81 4.72 8.54 -10.66
CA VAL A 81 5.89 8.80 -9.80
C VAL A 81 5.67 8.23 -8.40
N ALA A 82 4.48 8.43 -7.82
CA ALA A 82 4.14 7.89 -6.51
C ALA A 82 4.23 6.36 -6.46
N LEU A 83 3.69 5.66 -7.46
CA LEU A 83 3.73 4.20 -7.54
C LEU A 83 5.15 3.66 -7.77
N ILE A 84 5.98 4.34 -8.57
CA ILE A 84 7.39 3.97 -8.76
C ILE A 84 8.15 4.10 -7.43
N ILE A 85 8.04 5.24 -6.75
CA ILE A 85 8.66 5.46 -5.43
C ILE A 85 8.20 4.38 -4.44
N ASN A 86 6.88 4.14 -4.38
CA ASN A 86 6.31 3.13 -3.50
C ASN A 86 6.86 1.74 -3.79
N THR A 87 6.93 1.33 -5.06
CA THR A 87 7.39 -0.01 -5.45
C THR A 87 8.87 -0.21 -5.09
N ILE A 88 9.71 0.79 -5.35
CA ILE A 88 11.14 0.74 -5.00
C ILE A 88 11.32 0.64 -3.49
N LEU A 89 10.66 1.50 -2.73
CA LEU A 89 10.80 1.51 -1.27
C LEU A 89 10.20 0.26 -0.62
N CYS A 90 8.95 -0.08 -0.97
CA CYS A 90 8.26 -1.21 -0.36
C CYS A 90 8.90 -2.56 -0.71
N ASN A 91 8.97 -2.86 -2.02
CA ASN A 91 9.37 -4.19 -2.48
C ASN A 91 10.89 -4.33 -2.67
N GLY A 92 11.56 -3.24 -3.09
CA GLY A 92 13.00 -3.27 -3.37
C GLY A 92 13.87 -3.08 -2.14
N ILE A 93 13.40 -2.35 -1.13
CA ILE A 93 14.22 -1.96 0.02
C ILE A 93 13.67 -2.54 1.32
N ILE A 94 12.46 -2.13 1.74
CA ILE A 94 11.98 -2.41 3.10
C ILE A 94 11.65 -3.89 3.29
N LYS A 95 10.96 -4.53 2.35
CA LYS A 95 10.61 -5.96 2.48
C LYS A 95 11.83 -6.87 2.64
N PRO A 96 12.86 -6.82 1.79
CA PRO A 96 14.04 -7.66 1.97
C PRO A 96 14.86 -7.28 3.19
N PHE A 97 14.83 -6.02 3.62
CA PHE A 97 15.57 -5.56 4.80
C PHE A 97 14.92 -6.02 6.11
N VAL A 98 13.61 -5.92 6.24
CA VAL A 98 12.86 -6.34 7.45
C VAL A 98 12.66 -7.85 7.49
N ALA A 99 12.41 -8.48 6.34
CA ALA A 99 12.23 -9.93 6.16
C ALA A 99 11.27 -10.58 7.19
N ARG A 100 10.15 -9.90 7.51
CA ARG A 100 9.15 -10.39 8.47
C ARG A 100 8.37 -11.56 7.89
N PRO A 101 8.29 -12.72 8.59
CA PRO A 101 7.41 -13.81 8.19
C PRO A 101 5.94 -13.38 8.27
N ARG A 102 5.08 -13.99 7.46
CA ARG A 102 3.64 -13.66 7.47
C ARG A 102 2.91 -14.38 8.61
N PRO A 103 1.77 -13.85 9.08
CA PRO A 103 0.97 -14.53 10.11
C PRO A 103 0.54 -15.93 9.66
N CYS A 104 0.22 -16.13 8.40
CA CYS A 104 -0.11 -17.45 7.85
C CYS A 104 1.09 -18.40 7.73
N ASP A 105 2.32 -17.92 7.79
CA ASP A 105 3.53 -18.75 7.80
C ASP A 105 3.90 -19.17 9.23
N VAL A 106 3.52 -18.37 10.21
CA VAL A 106 3.70 -18.67 11.63
C VAL A 106 2.57 -19.59 12.12
N ASN A 107 1.31 -19.24 11.83
CA ASN A 107 0.15 -20.06 12.15
C ASN A 107 -0.28 -20.88 10.93
N MET A 108 0.31 -22.07 10.74
CA MET A 108 0.02 -22.94 9.60
C MET A 108 -1.33 -23.66 9.69
N ALA A 109 -2.03 -23.58 10.82
CA ALA A 109 -3.34 -24.19 11.00
C ALA A 109 -4.45 -23.42 10.26
N ILE A 110 -4.22 -22.15 9.89
CA ILE A 110 -5.18 -21.31 9.19
C ILE A 110 -5.34 -21.76 7.73
N GLN A 111 -6.59 -22.02 7.33
CA GLN A 111 -6.94 -22.25 5.93
C GLN A 111 -7.10 -20.92 5.21
N LEU A 112 -6.17 -20.64 4.29
CA LEU A 112 -6.22 -19.41 3.49
C LEU A 112 -7.27 -19.51 2.38
N LEU A 113 -8.01 -18.41 2.20
CA LEU A 113 -8.99 -18.25 1.10
C LEU A 113 -8.34 -17.84 -0.23
N ILE A 114 -7.05 -17.50 -0.20
CA ILE A 114 -6.26 -17.10 -1.36
C ILE A 114 -4.94 -17.88 -1.39
N PRO A 115 -4.26 -17.98 -2.54
CA PRO A 115 -2.93 -18.57 -2.58
C PRO A 115 -1.97 -17.89 -1.59
N ARG A 116 -1.16 -18.71 -0.91
CA ARG A 116 -0.16 -18.23 0.04
C ARG A 116 0.83 -17.30 -0.67
N PRO A 117 0.99 -16.05 -0.22
CA PRO A 117 1.97 -15.15 -0.81
C PRO A 117 3.39 -15.65 -0.53
N SER A 118 4.31 -15.43 -1.46
CA SER A 118 5.70 -15.90 -1.37
C SER A 118 6.69 -14.83 -0.94
N ASP A 119 6.25 -13.58 -0.77
CA ASP A 119 7.07 -12.44 -0.35
C ASP A 119 6.89 -12.11 1.14
N TRP A 120 7.79 -11.29 1.69
CA TRP A 120 7.80 -10.88 3.09
C TRP A 120 6.55 -10.06 3.48
N SER A 121 6.21 -10.12 4.79
CA SER A 121 4.99 -9.52 5.31
C SER A 121 5.06 -7.99 5.38
N PHE A 122 6.12 -7.42 5.96
CA PHE A 122 6.23 -5.97 6.23
C PHE A 122 6.99 -5.21 5.14
N PRO A 123 6.48 -4.07 4.71
CA PRO A 123 5.14 -3.57 4.87
C PRO A 123 4.16 -4.20 3.87
N SER A 124 2.85 -4.04 4.09
CA SER A 124 1.84 -4.56 3.16
C SER A 124 1.89 -3.85 1.81
N GLY A 125 2.31 -4.57 0.75
CA GLY A 125 2.43 -4.02 -0.60
C GLY A 125 1.11 -3.60 -1.22
N HIS A 126 0.03 -4.37 -1.00
CA HIS A 126 -1.32 -4.01 -1.43
C HIS A 126 -1.78 -2.70 -0.79
N THR A 127 -1.59 -2.57 0.52
CA THR A 127 -1.96 -1.37 1.27
C THR A 127 -1.13 -0.17 0.83
N SER A 128 0.19 -0.33 0.72
CA SER A 128 1.08 0.79 0.37
C SER A 128 0.80 1.34 -1.03
N ALA A 129 0.59 0.48 -2.04
CA ALA A 129 0.23 0.92 -3.38
C ALA A 129 -1.14 1.62 -3.43
N ALA A 130 -2.10 1.11 -2.66
CA ALA A 130 -3.43 1.69 -2.56
C ALA A 130 -3.40 3.09 -1.92
N PHE A 131 -2.67 3.24 -0.81
CA PHE A 131 -2.53 4.53 -0.13
C PHE A 131 -1.62 5.49 -0.88
N ALA A 132 -0.60 5.01 -1.62
CA ALA A 132 0.18 5.85 -2.54
C ALA A 132 -0.72 6.46 -3.61
N SER A 133 -1.64 5.68 -4.16
CA SER A 133 -2.60 6.15 -5.16
C SER A 133 -3.57 7.17 -4.59
N ALA A 134 -4.19 6.88 -3.44
CA ALA A 134 -5.15 7.77 -2.80
C ALA A 134 -4.53 9.10 -2.37
N SER A 135 -3.35 9.04 -1.74
CA SER A 135 -2.65 10.23 -1.24
C SER A 135 -2.06 11.08 -2.38
N ALA A 136 -1.52 10.45 -3.44
CA ALA A 136 -1.08 11.18 -4.63
C ALA A 136 -2.21 12.01 -5.25
N LEU A 137 -3.39 11.41 -5.40
CA LEU A 137 -4.59 12.10 -5.89
C LEU A 137 -5.04 13.21 -4.93
N PHE A 138 -5.04 12.94 -3.62
CA PHE A 138 -5.39 13.93 -2.61
C PHE A 138 -4.45 15.14 -2.64
N PHE A 139 -3.14 14.92 -2.56
CA PHE A 139 -2.17 16.01 -2.56
C PHE A 139 -2.20 16.79 -3.89
N HIS A 140 -2.38 16.12 -5.03
CA HIS A 140 -2.55 16.79 -6.32
C HIS A 140 -3.82 17.63 -6.36
N ALA A 141 -4.93 17.15 -5.80
CA ALA A 141 -6.20 17.86 -5.75
C ALA A 141 -6.14 19.18 -4.97
N TYR A 142 -5.37 19.19 -3.88
CA TYR A 142 -5.28 20.32 -2.93
C TYR A 142 -3.92 21.04 -2.95
N SER A 143 -3.01 20.70 -3.87
CA SER A 143 -1.73 21.39 -4.02
C SER A 143 -1.95 22.87 -4.35
N SER A 144 -1.26 23.76 -3.64
CA SER A 144 -1.22 25.21 -3.93
C SER A 144 -0.13 25.57 -4.95
N ILE A 145 0.70 24.61 -5.37
CA ILE A 145 1.88 24.82 -6.19
C ILE A 145 1.48 24.83 -7.66
N GLY A 146 1.77 25.96 -8.32
CA GLY A 146 1.65 26.18 -9.78
C GLY A 146 0.23 26.43 -10.26
N VAL A 147 0.09 27.53 -10.97
CA VAL A 147 -1.01 28.03 -11.86
C VAL A 147 -2.44 27.51 -11.68
N ALA A 148 -3.41 28.40 -11.86
CA ALA A 148 -4.89 28.26 -11.88
C ALA A 148 -5.46 26.84 -11.84
N VAL A 149 -6.62 26.70 -11.20
CA VAL A 149 -7.41 25.44 -11.08
C VAL A 149 -7.42 24.68 -12.41
N SER A 150 -6.54 23.67 -12.55
CA SER A 150 -6.48 22.87 -13.76
C SER A 150 -7.58 21.82 -13.76
N GLU A 151 -8.05 21.44 -14.95
CA GLU A 151 -9.02 20.32 -15.11
C GLU A 151 -8.52 19.03 -14.41
N SER A 152 -7.19 18.82 -14.39
CA SER A 152 -6.54 17.71 -13.71
C SER A 152 -6.77 17.71 -12.18
N ARG A 153 -6.73 18.87 -11.53
CA ARG A 153 -7.06 19.00 -10.10
C ARG A 153 -8.53 18.75 -9.83
N THR A 154 -9.39 19.23 -10.71
CA THR A 154 -10.84 18.98 -10.61
C THR A 154 -11.15 17.49 -10.73
N ALA A 155 -10.50 16.79 -11.64
CA ALA A 155 -10.62 15.34 -11.76
C ALA A 155 -10.13 14.64 -10.48
N ALA A 156 -8.94 15.01 -9.97
CA ALA A 156 -8.40 14.47 -8.73
C ALA A 156 -9.34 14.67 -7.53
N LYS A 157 -9.98 15.87 -7.41
CA LYS A 157 -10.98 16.15 -6.36
C LYS A 157 -12.21 15.23 -6.42
N LYS A 158 -12.57 14.75 -7.61
CA LYS A 158 -13.71 13.83 -7.78
C LYS A 158 -13.35 12.38 -7.44
N VAL A 159 -12.09 11.98 -7.70
CA VAL A 159 -11.70 10.55 -7.67
C VAL A 159 -10.99 10.13 -6.39
N TRP A 160 -10.32 11.04 -5.65
CA TRP A 160 -9.51 10.65 -4.49
C TRP A 160 -10.33 9.97 -3.37
N LYS A 161 -11.58 10.41 -3.13
CA LYS A 161 -12.44 9.81 -2.08
C LYS A 161 -12.82 8.35 -2.38
N PRO A 162 -13.38 8.01 -3.57
CA PRO A 162 -13.65 6.61 -3.91
C PRO A 162 -12.37 5.77 -3.98
N VAL A 163 -11.24 6.35 -4.41
CA VAL A 163 -9.94 5.66 -4.38
C VAL A 163 -9.50 5.39 -2.94
N LEU A 164 -9.65 6.34 -2.02
CA LEU A 164 -9.37 6.13 -0.60
C LEU A 164 -10.27 5.05 0.01
N LEU A 165 -11.57 5.07 -0.31
CA LEU A 165 -12.49 4.02 0.17
C LEU A 165 -12.03 2.64 -0.30
N LEU A 166 -11.66 2.50 -1.58
CA LEU A 166 -11.13 1.25 -2.11
C LEU A 166 -9.80 0.86 -1.44
N ALA A 167 -8.93 1.84 -1.17
CA ALA A 167 -7.67 1.61 -0.46
C ALA A 167 -7.90 1.05 0.96
N LEU A 168 -8.88 1.59 1.69
CA LEU A 168 -9.28 1.10 3.01
C LEU A 168 -9.84 -0.32 2.94
N LEU A 169 -10.69 -0.60 1.95
CA LEU A 169 -11.24 -1.94 1.75
C LEU A 169 -10.17 -2.97 1.40
N ILE A 170 -9.20 -2.60 0.53
CA ILE A 170 -8.05 -3.46 0.21
C ILE A 170 -7.19 -3.69 1.47
N ALA A 171 -6.90 -2.65 2.24
CA ALA A 171 -6.13 -2.75 3.48
C ALA A 171 -6.82 -3.69 4.48
N PHE A 172 -8.12 -3.53 4.70
CA PHE A 172 -8.92 -4.40 5.57
C PHE A 172 -8.92 -5.85 5.07
N SER A 173 -9.04 -6.07 3.75
CA SER A 173 -9.03 -7.41 3.17
C SER A 173 -7.75 -8.19 3.50
N ARG A 174 -6.61 -7.50 3.70
CA ARG A 174 -5.34 -8.17 4.03
C ARG A 174 -5.31 -8.75 5.44
N LEU A 175 -5.98 -8.07 6.38
CA LEU A 175 -6.18 -8.57 7.75
C LEU A 175 -7.20 -9.70 7.77
N TYR A 176 -8.34 -9.49 7.12
CA TYR A 176 -9.42 -10.48 7.00
C TYR A 176 -8.92 -11.82 6.43
N LEU A 177 -8.03 -11.77 5.44
CA LEU A 177 -7.45 -12.94 4.78
C LEU A 177 -6.24 -13.55 5.53
N TYR A 178 -5.88 -13.03 6.71
CA TYR A 178 -4.79 -13.54 7.56
C TYR A 178 -3.41 -13.54 6.89
N VAL A 179 -3.14 -12.61 5.99
CA VAL A 179 -1.89 -12.59 5.22
C VAL A 179 -0.95 -11.43 5.58
N HIS A 180 -1.41 -10.52 6.43
CA HIS A 180 -0.63 -9.41 7.00
C HIS A 180 -1.06 -9.14 8.43
N TYR A 181 -0.11 -8.69 9.25
CA TYR A 181 -0.37 -8.16 10.58
C TYR A 181 -0.95 -6.74 10.54
N PRO A 182 -1.65 -6.28 11.59
CA PRO A 182 -2.11 -4.91 11.72
C PRO A 182 -0.99 -3.88 11.49
N THR A 183 0.20 -4.08 12.06
CA THR A 183 1.35 -3.19 11.88
C THR A 183 1.89 -3.19 10.45
N ASP A 184 1.82 -4.31 9.70
CA ASP A 184 2.18 -4.33 8.27
C ASP A 184 1.26 -3.41 7.46
N VAL A 185 -0.02 -3.41 7.79
CA VAL A 185 -1.02 -2.57 7.14
C VAL A 185 -0.80 -1.11 7.49
N LEU A 186 -0.57 -0.78 8.76
CA LEU A 186 -0.26 0.59 9.20
C LEU A 186 1.05 1.10 8.58
N GLY A 187 2.10 0.27 8.56
CA GLY A 187 3.35 0.59 7.88
C GLY A 187 3.17 0.82 6.38
N GLY A 188 2.32 0.00 5.74
CA GLY A 188 1.93 0.18 4.34
C GLY A 188 1.16 1.48 4.10
N MET A 189 0.22 1.84 4.98
CA MET A 189 -0.50 3.12 4.91
C MET A 189 0.45 4.31 4.99
N LEU A 190 1.34 4.31 5.97
CA LEU A 190 2.32 5.39 6.17
C LEU A 190 3.24 5.51 4.95
N LEU A 191 3.84 4.40 4.51
CA LEU A 191 4.73 4.38 3.35
C LEU A 191 4.01 4.89 2.09
N GLY A 192 2.78 4.42 1.84
CA GLY A 192 1.97 4.85 0.71
C GLY A 192 1.67 6.34 0.76
N CYS A 193 1.29 6.87 1.92
CA CYS A 193 1.05 8.31 2.09
C CYS A 193 2.30 9.15 1.80
N LEU A 194 3.46 8.72 2.29
CA LEU A 194 4.74 9.40 2.03
C LEU A 194 5.12 9.33 0.55
N ALA A 195 4.96 8.17 -0.10
CA ALA A 195 5.23 8.01 -1.53
C ALA A 195 4.30 8.89 -2.39
N GLY A 196 3.01 8.96 -2.04
CA GLY A 196 2.05 9.84 -2.74
C GLY A 196 2.38 11.32 -2.58
N TYR A 197 2.76 11.75 -1.38
CA TYR A 197 3.24 13.11 -1.14
C TYR A 197 4.50 13.41 -1.94
N ALA A 198 5.50 12.53 -1.90
CA ALA A 198 6.76 12.68 -2.63
C ALA A 198 6.52 12.73 -4.16
N GLY A 199 5.63 11.89 -4.69
CA GLY A 199 5.24 11.90 -6.10
C GLY A 199 4.62 13.24 -6.53
N CYS A 200 3.73 13.78 -5.71
CA CYS A 200 3.12 15.09 -5.96
C CYS A 200 4.16 16.22 -5.92
N ARG A 201 5.03 16.23 -4.91
CA ARG A 201 6.06 17.27 -4.76
C ARG A 201 7.12 17.19 -5.86
N GLY A 202 7.60 15.98 -6.18
CA GLY A 202 8.59 15.78 -7.24
C GLY A 202 8.10 16.24 -8.61
N MET A 203 6.86 15.92 -8.96
CA MET A 203 6.26 16.37 -10.22
C MET A 203 6.08 17.89 -10.26
N SER A 204 5.69 18.52 -9.13
CA SER A 204 5.54 19.98 -9.06
C SER A 204 6.87 20.70 -9.32
N LEU A 205 7.97 20.24 -8.70
CA LEU A 205 9.30 20.81 -8.88
C LEU A 205 9.83 20.62 -10.31
N CYS A 206 9.52 19.49 -10.95
CA CYS A 206 9.90 19.23 -12.34
C CYS A 206 9.22 20.23 -13.30
N MET A 207 7.95 20.54 -13.07
CA MET A 207 7.16 21.44 -13.90
C MET A 207 7.52 22.92 -13.72
N GLU A 208 8.04 23.32 -12.55
CA GLU A 208 8.53 24.68 -12.32
C GLU A 208 9.84 24.95 -13.05
N ARG A 209 10.65 23.91 -13.31
CA ARG A 209 11.96 24.01 -13.98
C ARG A 209 11.89 23.95 -15.51
N THR A 210 10.75 23.62 -16.09
CA THR A 210 10.49 23.62 -17.53
C THR A 210 9.46 24.71 -17.85
N PRO A 211 9.87 26.01 -17.95
CA PRO A 211 8.99 27.01 -18.53
C PRO A 211 8.80 26.66 -20.02
N CYS A 212 7.56 26.54 -20.45
CA CYS A 212 7.19 26.49 -21.88
C CYS A 212 7.45 27.83 -22.53
#